data_1651a8e62107682cd6a9e36932ccf7ee
#
_entry.id   1651a8e62107682cd6a9e36932ccf7ee
#
_cell.length_a   1.000
_cell.length_b   1.000
_cell.length_c   1.000
_cell.angle_alpha   90.00
_cell.angle_beta   90.00
_cell.angle_gamma   90.00
#
_symmetry.space_group_name_H-M   'P 1'
#
loop_
_entity.id
_entity.type
_entity.pdbx_description
1 polymer ?
#
loop_
_entity_poly.entity_id
_entity_poly.type
_entity_poly.pdbx_seq_one_letter_code
_entity_poly.pdbx_strand_id
1 'polypeptide(L)'
;MLALYYSRKSCAYAPHILLHDAGAAFEARHIDFATGEQNGPEFLAINPKGRVPALVTPDGILTENPAILLYIAQTHPQAGLAPTEPFALARAQAFNMFLASTVHVAHAHKHRGARWADDPAAHAAMTAKVTSNMAMYAGMIEEHYFKGPWVLGDSYSICDPYLALINRWLGDDGVRLADFPRLAAHDALMRTRPSMQAVLPLYD
;
A
#
# COMPACT_ATOMS: atom_id res chain seq x y z
N MET A 1 5.10 -13.50 18.01
CA MET A 1 4.74 -13.86 16.63
C MET A 1 4.00 -12.67 16.03
N LEU A 2 4.27 -12.32 14.76
CA LEU A 2 3.57 -11.22 14.08
C LEU A 2 2.17 -11.68 13.63
N ALA A 3 1.17 -10.75 13.66
CA ALA A 3 -0.13 -11.00 13.03
C ALA A 3 -0.55 -9.79 12.22
N LEU A 4 -0.78 -9.99 10.92
CA LEU A 4 -1.24 -8.95 10.00
C LEU A 4 -2.75 -9.04 9.82
N TYR A 5 -3.47 -7.99 10.19
CA TYR A 5 -4.88 -7.84 9.86
C TYR A 5 -5.04 -7.21 8.49
N TYR A 6 -5.81 -7.86 7.63
CA TYR A 6 -6.02 -7.44 6.24
C TYR A 6 -7.48 -7.62 5.82
N SER A 7 -7.88 -6.99 4.73
CA SER A 7 -9.13 -7.25 4.03
C SER A 7 -8.88 -7.31 2.53
N ARG A 8 -9.76 -7.97 1.78
CA ARG A 8 -9.69 -7.99 0.32
C ARG A 8 -9.67 -6.56 -0.24
N LYS A 9 -8.97 -6.35 -1.33
CA LYS A 9 -8.84 -5.04 -2.02
C LYS A 9 -8.31 -3.89 -1.15
N SER A 10 -7.73 -4.20 0.02
CA SER A 10 -7.22 -3.19 0.95
C SER A 10 -5.74 -2.90 0.76
N CYS A 11 -5.30 -1.79 1.35
CA CYS A 11 -3.90 -1.38 1.34
C CYS A 11 -2.99 -2.26 2.21
N ALA A 12 -3.53 -3.22 2.96
CA ALA A 12 -2.75 -4.25 3.64
C ALA A 12 -1.97 -5.16 2.66
N TYR A 13 -2.27 -5.09 1.38
CA TYR A 13 -1.55 -5.75 0.30
C TYR A 13 -0.04 -5.50 0.34
N ALA A 14 0.37 -4.24 0.52
CA ALA A 14 1.78 -3.86 0.54
C ALA A 14 2.57 -4.51 1.70
N PRO A 15 2.18 -4.36 2.97
CA PRO A 15 2.89 -5.04 4.06
C PRO A 15 2.75 -6.56 4.03
N HIS A 16 1.68 -7.12 3.45
CA HIS A 16 1.54 -8.56 3.29
C HIS A 16 2.62 -9.13 2.37
N ILE A 17 2.84 -8.49 1.21
CA ILE A 17 3.93 -8.84 0.29
C ILE A 17 5.27 -8.71 1.00
N LEU A 18 5.51 -7.59 1.70
CA LEU A 18 6.81 -7.33 2.34
C LEU A 18 7.13 -8.32 3.46
N LEU A 19 6.13 -8.82 4.20
CA LEU A 19 6.32 -9.87 5.22
C LEU A 19 6.84 -11.17 4.60
N HIS A 20 6.31 -11.55 3.43
CA HIS A 20 6.83 -12.69 2.67
C HIS A 20 8.25 -12.44 2.17
N ASP A 21 8.53 -11.26 1.61
CA ASP A 21 9.87 -10.89 1.13
C ASP A 21 10.92 -10.84 2.25
N ALA A 22 10.49 -10.48 3.46
CA ALA A 22 11.32 -10.47 4.67
C ALA A 22 11.62 -11.89 5.21
N GLY A 23 10.91 -12.91 4.73
CA GLY A 23 10.94 -14.26 5.32
C GLY A 23 10.38 -14.29 6.75
N ALA A 24 9.49 -13.35 7.08
CA ALA A 24 8.92 -13.22 8.41
C ALA A 24 7.96 -14.37 8.72
N ALA A 25 8.00 -14.86 9.95
CA ALA A 25 6.96 -15.76 10.46
C ALA A 25 5.78 -14.92 10.98
N PHE A 26 4.63 -15.02 10.34
CA PHE A 26 3.43 -14.24 10.69
C PHE A 26 2.14 -15.01 10.43
N GLU A 27 1.08 -14.59 11.09
CA GLU A 27 -0.30 -15.02 10.84
C GLU A 27 -1.03 -13.91 10.05
N ALA A 28 -1.75 -14.27 8.98
CA ALA A 28 -2.62 -13.35 8.26
C ALA A 28 -4.06 -13.51 8.74
N ARG A 29 -4.66 -12.42 9.28
CA ARG A 29 -6.02 -12.39 9.83
C ARG A 29 -6.92 -11.55 8.94
N HIS A 30 -7.86 -12.20 8.29
CA HIS A 30 -8.85 -11.53 7.44
C HIS A 30 -9.89 -10.79 8.29
N ILE A 31 -10.24 -9.57 7.87
CA ILE A 31 -11.35 -8.76 8.39
C ILE A 31 -12.37 -8.59 7.27
N ASP A 32 -13.59 -9.02 7.51
CA ASP A 32 -14.67 -8.92 6.52
C ASP A 32 -15.34 -7.54 6.56
N PHE A 33 -15.00 -6.70 5.59
CA PHE A 33 -15.60 -5.37 5.46
C PHE A 33 -17.06 -5.41 4.99
N ALA A 34 -17.52 -6.51 4.37
CA ALA A 34 -18.90 -6.63 3.93
C ALA A 34 -19.87 -6.80 5.10
N THR A 35 -19.41 -7.47 6.16
CA THR A 35 -20.18 -7.64 7.41
C THR A 35 -19.99 -6.48 8.39
N GLY A 36 -19.07 -5.55 8.10
CA GLY A 36 -18.76 -4.43 9.00
C GLY A 36 -17.86 -4.81 10.18
N GLU A 37 -17.16 -5.94 10.13
CA GLU A 37 -16.29 -6.45 11.20
C GLU A 37 -15.26 -5.43 11.67
N GLN A 38 -14.76 -4.55 10.76
CA GLN A 38 -13.83 -3.48 11.11
C GLN A 38 -14.38 -2.46 12.12
N ASN A 39 -15.70 -2.40 12.31
CA ASN A 39 -16.36 -1.52 13.26
C ASN A 39 -16.81 -2.28 14.54
N GLY A 40 -16.57 -3.58 14.59
CA GLY A 40 -16.87 -4.41 15.76
C GLY A 40 -15.89 -4.15 16.91
N PRO A 41 -16.31 -4.37 18.17
CA PRO A 41 -15.52 -4.08 19.35
C PRO A 41 -14.19 -4.86 19.38
N GLU A 42 -14.15 -6.05 18.85
CA GLU A 42 -12.95 -6.88 18.80
C GLU A 42 -11.87 -6.25 17.93
N PHE A 43 -12.21 -5.80 16.71
CA PHE A 43 -11.22 -5.16 15.85
C PHE A 43 -10.92 -3.72 16.27
N LEU A 44 -11.88 -2.97 16.81
CA LEU A 44 -11.65 -1.63 17.34
C LEU A 44 -10.68 -1.63 18.53
N ALA A 45 -10.62 -2.71 19.30
CA ALA A 45 -9.61 -2.90 20.34
C ALA A 45 -8.18 -3.07 19.75
N ILE A 46 -8.06 -3.59 18.50
CA ILE A 46 -6.80 -3.69 17.77
C ILE A 46 -6.46 -2.36 17.07
N ASN A 47 -7.43 -1.78 16.37
CA ASN A 47 -7.24 -0.52 15.68
C ASN A 47 -8.50 0.37 15.81
N PRO A 48 -8.49 1.37 16.69
CA PRO A 48 -9.64 2.23 16.94
C PRO A 48 -10.06 3.08 15.72
N LYS A 49 -9.24 3.12 14.66
CA LYS A 49 -9.57 3.77 13.38
C LYS A 49 -10.50 2.92 12.50
N GLY A 50 -10.77 1.64 12.86
CA GLY A 50 -11.58 0.72 12.05
C GLY A 50 -11.00 0.48 10.66
N ARG A 51 -9.66 0.39 10.54
CA ARG A 51 -8.95 0.29 9.25
C ARG A 51 -7.87 -0.79 9.28
N VAL A 52 -7.65 -1.44 8.15
CA VAL A 52 -6.49 -2.27 7.90
C VAL A 52 -5.48 -1.50 7.02
N PRO A 53 -4.16 -1.83 7.08
CA PRO A 53 -3.55 -2.85 7.92
C PRO A 53 -3.45 -2.46 9.40
N ALA A 54 -3.40 -3.48 10.22
CA ALA A 54 -2.84 -3.42 11.57
C ALA A 54 -1.88 -4.59 11.73
N LEU A 55 -0.68 -4.33 12.23
CA LEU A 55 0.33 -5.34 12.51
C LEU A 55 0.50 -5.48 14.01
N VAL A 56 0.08 -6.59 14.56
CA VAL A 56 0.37 -6.95 15.97
C VAL A 56 1.79 -7.50 16.04
N THR A 57 2.57 -6.95 16.95
CA THR A 57 3.97 -7.32 17.22
C THR A 57 4.15 -7.67 18.70
N PRO A 58 5.28 -8.25 19.09
CA PRO A 58 5.57 -8.46 20.51
C PRO A 58 5.60 -7.17 21.35
N ASP A 59 5.92 -6.04 20.73
CA ASP A 59 6.09 -4.74 21.39
C ASP A 59 4.81 -3.88 21.36
N GLY A 60 3.78 -4.31 20.63
CA GLY A 60 2.52 -3.59 20.50
C GLY A 60 1.94 -3.64 19.09
N ILE A 61 1.00 -2.76 18.80
CA ILE A 61 0.26 -2.73 17.53
C ILE A 61 0.72 -1.54 16.69
N LEU A 62 1.09 -1.82 15.44
CA LEU A 62 1.43 -0.81 14.43
C LEU A 62 0.31 -0.67 13.40
N THR A 63 0.06 0.56 12.99
CA THR A 63 -0.84 0.91 11.90
C THR A 63 -0.12 1.84 10.94
N GLU A 64 -0.74 2.15 9.78
CA GLU A 64 -0.21 2.94 8.67
C GLU A 64 0.89 2.21 7.86
N ASN A 65 0.65 2.11 6.55
CA ASN A 65 1.56 1.38 5.66
C ASN A 65 3.03 1.82 5.77
N PRO A 66 3.38 3.13 5.72
CA PRO A 66 4.78 3.52 5.77
C PRO A 66 5.49 3.08 7.05
N ALA A 67 4.78 3.12 8.20
CA ALA A 67 5.34 2.70 9.48
C ALA A 67 5.52 1.18 9.55
N ILE A 68 4.52 0.42 9.10
CA ILE A 68 4.59 -1.04 9.09
C ILE A 68 5.68 -1.53 8.14
N LEU A 69 5.77 -0.98 6.93
CA LEU A 69 6.80 -1.34 5.95
C LEU A 69 8.20 -1.08 6.49
N LEU A 70 8.42 0.07 7.14
CA LEU A 70 9.71 0.38 7.76
C LEU A 70 10.04 -0.58 8.90
N TYR A 71 9.09 -0.85 9.79
CA TYR A 71 9.28 -1.78 10.90
C TYR A 71 9.68 -3.18 10.42
N ILE A 72 8.98 -3.71 9.40
CA ILE A 72 9.31 -5.02 8.81
C ILE A 72 10.76 -5.03 8.31
N ALA A 73 11.17 -3.99 7.55
CA ALA A 73 12.52 -3.90 7.02
C ALA A 73 13.60 -3.81 8.13
N GLN A 74 13.35 -3.02 9.18
CA GLN A 74 14.29 -2.83 10.28
C GLN A 74 14.41 -4.05 11.20
N THR A 75 13.34 -4.82 11.36
CA THR A 75 13.35 -6.06 12.16
C THR A 75 13.86 -7.28 11.40
N HIS A 76 14.00 -7.16 10.07
CA HIS A 76 14.53 -8.20 9.19
C HIS A 76 15.68 -7.65 8.30
N PRO A 77 16.77 -7.12 8.91
CA PRO A 77 17.83 -6.42 8.17
C PRO A 77 18.54 -7.31 7.15
N GLN A 78 18.57 -8.62 7.38
CA GLN A 78 19.14 -9.61 6.46
C GLN A 78 18.44 -9.65 5.09
N ALA A 79 17.20 -9.21 5.01
CA ALA A 79 16.43 -9.20 3.77
C ALA A 79 16.78 -7.99 2.86
N GLY A 80 17.49 -6.99 3.37
CA GLY A 80 17.96 -5.84 2.57
C GLY A 80 16.84 -4.97 2.01
N LEU A 81 15.69 -4.87 2.68
CA LEU A 81 14.47 -4.27 2.16
C LEU A 81 14.41 -2.74 2.27
N ALA A 82 15.37 -2.11 2.93
CA ALA A 82 15.45 -0.65 3.05
C ALA A 82 16.90 -0.18 3.00
N PRO A 83 17.15 1.04 2.46
CA PRO A 83 18.47 1.65 2.55
C PRO A 83 18.91 1.83 4.01
N THR A 84 20.21 1.65 4.26
CA THR A 84 20.82 1.88 5.59
C THR A 84 21.38 3.30 5.72
N GLU A 85 21.69 3.96 4.60
CA GLU A 85 22.17 5.33 4.57
C GLU A 85 21.00 6.27 4.93
N PRO A 86 21.16 7.22 5.88
CA PRO A 86 20.05 8.02 6.40
C PRO A 86 19.30 8.84 5.37
N PHE A 87 19.99 9.47 4.42
CA PHE A 87 19.32 10.28 3.39
C PHE A 87 18.56 9.41 2.37
N ALA A 88 19.14 8.26 1.98
CA ALA A 88 18.46 7.31 1.10
C ALA A 88 17.21 6.72 1.76
N LEU A 89 17.28 6.40 3.06
CA LEU A 89 16.12 5.95 3.84
C LEU A 89 15.05 7.06 3.94
N ALA A 90 15.46 8.29 4.21
CA ALA A 90 14.53 9.43 4.24
C ALA A 90 13.81 9.63 2.90
N ARG A 91 14.51 9.44 1.77
CA ARG A 91 13.90 9.48 0.42
C ARG A 91 12.89 8.35 0.21
N ALA A 92 13.21 7.13 0.65
CA ALA A 92 12.26 6.01 0.61
C ALA A 92 11.00 6.31 1.42
N GLN A 93 11.16 6.88 2.63
CA GLN A 93 10.04 7.29 3.45
C GLN A 93 9.23 8.44 2.83
N ALA A 94 9.90 9.44 2.23
CA ALA A 94 9.22 10.53 1.53
C ALA A 94 8.34 10.02 0.38
N PHE A 95 8.81 9.03 -0.38
CA PHE A 95 8.02 8.38 -1.41
C PHE A 95 6.81 7.63 -0.81
N ASN A 96 7.01 6.79 0.20
CA ASN A 96 5.92 6.05 0.85
C ASN A 96 4.91 7.00 1.50
N MET A 97 5.35 8.12 2.08
CA MET A 97 4.46 9.14 2.63
C MET A 97 3.68 9.86 1.53
N PHE A 98 4.29 10.15 0.37
CA PHE A 98 3.57 10.69 -0.79
C PHE A 98 2.45 9.74 -1.24
N LEU A 99 2.75 8.43 -1.33
CA LEU A 99 1.72 7.44 -1.64
C LEU A 99 0.60 7.43 -0.59
N ALA A 100 0.93 7.48 0.70
CA ALA A 100 -0.05 7.39 1.79
C ALA A 100 -0.92 8.65 1.93
N SER A 101 -0.31 9.85 1.86
CA SER A 101 -0.98 11.12 2.16
C SER A 101 -1.61 11.80 0.95
N THR A 102 -1.25 11.38 -0.26
CA THR A 102 -1.69 12.03 -1.50
C THR A 102 -2.36 11.03 -2.44
N VAL A 103 -1.64 10.04 -2.93
CA VAL A 103 -2.15 9.11 -3.95
C VAL A 103 -3.27 8.23 -3.40
N HIS A 104 -3.07 7.63 -2.23
CA HIS A 104 -4.08 6.82 -1.55
C HIS A 104 -5.34 7.64 -1.19
N VAL A 105 -5.15 8.90 -0.77
CA VAL A 105 -6.28 9.80 -0.47
C VAL A 105 -7.10 10.08 -1.74
N ALA A 106 -6.44 10.33 -2.87
CA ALA A 106 -7.13 10.52 -4.14
C ALA A 106 -7.94 9.28 -4.57
N HIS A 107 -7.34 8.07 -4.48
CA HIS A 107 -8.06 6.81 -4.69
C HIS A 107 -9.27 6.68 -3.75
N ALA A 108 -9.11 7.00 -2.47
CA ALA A 108 -10.16 6.87 -1.47
C ALA A 108 -11.37 7.77 -1.73
N HIS A 109 -11.23 8.88 -2.44
CA HIS A 109 -12.33 9.75 -2.86
C HIS A 109 -13.36 9.04 -3.74
N LYS A 110 -13.00 7.95 -4.42
CA LYS A 110 -13.92 7.17 -5.26
C LYS A 110 -15.10 6.59 -4.47
N HIS A 111 -14.83 6.04 -3.28
CA HIS A 111 -15.81 5.26 -2.51
C HIS A 111 -15.90 5.69 -1.04
N ARG A 112 -15.16 6.69 -0.62
CA ARG A 112 -15.05 7.09 0.79
C ARG A 112 -15.32 8.58 1.00
N GLY A 113 -16.04 9.24 0.08
CA GLY A 113 -16.36 10.67 0.12
C GLY A 113 -16.96 11.12 1.46
N ALA A 114 -17.77 10.28 2.10
CA ALA A 114 -18.35 10.52 3.42
C ALA A 114 -17.32 10.73 4.56
N ARG A 115 -16.04 10.50 4.31
CA ARG A 115 -14.98 10.85 5.27
C ARG A 115 -14.63 12.35 5.28
N TRP A 116 -15.04 13.08 4.22
CA TRP A 116 -14.66 14.48 3.99
C TRP A 116 -15.85 15.42 3.83
N ALA A 117 -17.01 14.90 3.42
CA ALA A 117 -18.22 15.70 3.24
C ALA A 117 -19.46 14.84 3.45
N ASP A 118 -20.56 15.46 3.91
CA ASP A 118 -21.86 14.81 4.06
C ASP A 118 -22.74 14.97 2.80
N ASP A 119 -22.43 15.97 1.95
CA ASP A 119 -23.21 16.27 0.74
C ASP A 119 -22.93 15.23 -0.38
N PRO A 120 -23.97 14.52 -0.87
CA PRO A 120 -23.85 13.60 -1.99
C PRO A 120 -23.29 14.24 -3.29
N ALA A 121 -23.56 15.53 -3.53
CA ALA A 121 -23.01 16.24 -4.67
C ALA A 121 -21.49 16.41 -4.56
N ALA A 122 -20.98 16.66 -3.36
CA ALA A 122 -19.55 16.67 -3.07
C ALA A 122 -18.90 15.29 -3.32
N HIS A 123 -19.57 14.19 -2.91
CA HIS A 123 -19.10 12.84 -3.19
C HIS A 123 -19.00 12.57 -4.69
N ALA A 124 -20.01 12.96 -5.47
CA ALA A 124 -20.00 12.81 -6.93
C ALA A 124 -18.86 13.60 -7.56
N ALA A 125 -18.64 14.84 -7.12
CA ALA A 125 -17.55 15.69 -7.59
C ALA A 125 -16.16 15.11 -7.26
N MET A 126 -15.97 14.57 -6.04
CA MET A 126 -14.74 13.88 -5.65
C MET A 126 -14.50 12.66 -6.54
N THR A 127 -15.51 11.81 -6.73
CA THR A 127 -15.41 10.60 -7.57
C THR A 127 -15.04 10.96 -9.00
N ALA A 128 -15.64 12.00 -9.58
CA ALA A 128 -15.35 12.46 -10.95
C ALA A 128 -13.88 12.91 -11.15
N LYS A 129 -13.20 13.33 -10.06
CA LYS A 129 -11.80 13.77 -10.12
C LYS A 129 -10.79 12.63 -9.98
N VAL A 130 -11.20 11.44 -9.54
CA VAL A 130 -10.28 10.35 -9.21
C VAL A 130 -9.41 9.97 -10.39
N THR A 131 -10.00 9.67 -11.56
CA THR A 131 -9.24 9.22 -12.74
C THR A 131 -8.17 10.23 -13.14
N SER A 132 -8.53 11.52 -13.22
CA SER A 132 -7.58 12.56 -13.62
C SER A 132 -6.47 12.77 -12.59
N ASN A 133 -6.79 12.71 -11.29
CA ASN A 133 -5.80 12.82 -10.23
C ASN A 133 -4.85 11.62 -10.22
N MET A 134 -5.38 10.40 -10.34
CA MET A 134 -4.58 9.19 -10.34
C MET A 134 -3.65 9.12 -11.57
N ALA A 135 -4.13 9.54 -12.75
CA ALA A 135 -3.29 9.66 -13.95
C ALA A 135 -2.16 10.68 -13.76
N MET A 136 -2.47 11.86 -13.19
CA MET A 136 -1.46 12.88 -12.89
C MET A 136 -0.39 12.34 -11.92
N TYR A 137 -0.79 11.64 -10.84
CA TYR A 137 0.16 11.09 -9.88
C TYR A 137 0.98 9.94 -10.47
N ALA A 138 0.40 9.11 -11.33
CA ALA A 138 1.14 8.08 -12.07
C ALA A 138 2.25 8.71 -12.92
N GLY A 139 1.96 9.80 -13.67
CA GLY A 139 2.95 10.55 -14.41
C GLY A 139 4.05 11.13 -13.53
N MET A 140 3.69 11.74 -12.40
CA MET A 140 4.68 12.26 -11.43
C MET A 140 5.59 11.14 -10.89
N ILE A 141 5.04 9.97 -10.57
CA ILE A 141 5.82 8.83 -10.09
C ILE A 141 6.78 8.37 -11.18
N GLU A 142 6.29 8.19 -12.40
CA GLU A 142 7.10 7.71 -13.53
C GLU A 142 8.25 8.65 -13.87
N GLU A 143 8.01 9.96 -13.86
CA GLU A 143 9.00 10.95 -14.27
C GLU A 143 10.01 11.30 -13.17
N HIS A 144 9.54 11.42 -11.92
CA HIS A 144 10.34 12.05 -10.87
C HIS A 144 10.80 11.11 -9.77
N TYR A 145 10.04 10.06 -9.47
CA TYR A 145 10.32 9.19 -8.34
C TYR A 145 10.90 7.83 -8.74
N PHE A 146 10.41 7.25 -9.81
CA PHE A 146 10.80 5.92 -10.25
C PHE A 146 12.17 5.96 -10.94
N LYS A 147 13.16 5.24 -10.38
CA LYS A 147 14.51 5.19 -10.94
C LYS A 147 14.71 3.99 -11.89
N GLY A 148 13.96 2.89 -11.67
CA GLY A 148 13.97 1.67 -12.46
C GLY A 148 15.20 0.78 -12.27
N PRO A 149 15.06 -0.54 -12.32
CA PRO A 149 13.80 -1.30 -12.48
C PRO A 149 12.90 -1.26 -11.23
N TRP A 150 13.44 -0.87 -10.06
CA TRP A 150 12.73 -0.65 -8.81
C TRP A 150 12.58 0.85 -8.50
N VAL A 151 11.75 1.21 -7.54
CA VAL A 151 11.51 2.62 -7.19
C VAL A 151 12.82 3.36 -6.91
N LEU A 152 13.70 2.76 -6.11
CA LEU A 152 14.96 3.41 -5.70
C LEU A 152 16.15 3.16 -6.64
N GLY A 153 15.97 2.41 -7.74
CA GLY A 153 17.00 2.06 -8.71
C GLY A 153 17.13 0.54 -8.87
N ASP A 154 18.34 0.00 -8.66
CA ASP A 154 18.63 -1.41 -8.94
C ASP A 154 18.19 -2.37 -7.82
N SER A 155 17.82 -1.86 -6.66
CA SER A 155 17.48 -2.67 -5.49
C SER A 155 16.01 -2.55 -5.11
N TYR A 156 15.36 -3.72 -4.96
CA TYR A 156 14.02 -3.83 -4.39
C TYR A 156 13.98 -3.29 -2.95
N SER A 157 12.88 -2.65 -2.57
CA SER A 157 12.77 -1.98 -1.28
C SER A 157 11.33 -1.92 -0.76
N ILE A 158 11.17 -1.33 0.43
CA ILE A 158 9.87 -1.01 1.04
C ILE A 158 8.94 -0.14 0.17
N CYS A 159 9.47 0.48 -0.88
CA CYS A 159 8.70 1.33 -1.80
C CYS A 159 7.93 0.50 -2.83
N ASP A 160 8.48 -0.64 -3.24
CA ASP A 160 8.00 -1.39 -4.38
C ASP A 160 6.66 -2.11 -4.14
N PRO A 161 6.43 -2.77 -2.98
CA PRO A 161 5.11 -3.36 -2.72
C PRO A 161 4.02 -2.30 -2.54
N TYR A 162 4.36 -1.09 -2.08
CA TYR A 162 3.39 -0.02 -2.01
C TYR A 162 3.08 0.57 -3.40
N LEU A 163 4.09 0.72 -4.26
CA LEU A 163 3.85 1.10 -5.66
C LEU A 163 3.04 0.03 -6.40
N ALA A 164 3.29 -1.27 -6.17
CA ALA A 164 2.51 -2.34 -6.77
C ALA A 164 1.02 -2.26 -6.41
N LEU A 165 0.69 -1.89 -5.17
CA LEU A 165 -0.68 -1.59 -4.76
C LEU A 165 -1.27 -0.42 -5.56
N ILE A 166 -0.51 0.67 -5.72
CA ILE A 166 -0.96 1.84 -6.49
C ILE A 166 -1.19 1.45 -7.95
N ASN A 167 -0.28 0.70 -8.56
CA ASN A 167 -0.43 0.23 -9.94
C ASN A 167 -1.73 -0.57 -10.14
N ARG A 168 -2.09 -1.40 -9.16
CA ARG A 168 -3.38 -2.13 -9.16
C ARG A 168 -4.57 -1.17 -9.11
N TRP A 169 -4.53 -0.17 -8.24
CA TRP A 169 -5.61 0.81 -8.10
C TRP A 169 -5.76 1.72 -9.32
N LEU A 170 -4.69 1.98 -10.10
CA LEU A 170 -4.80 2.74 -11.35
C LEU A 170 -5.86 2.13 -12.28
N GLY A 171 -5.84 0.80 -12.47
CA GLY A 171 -6.85 0.09 -13.26
C GLY A 171 -8.26 0.22 -12.70
N ASP A 172 -8.40 0.04 -11.39
CA ASP A 172 -9.67 0.22 -10.69
C ASP A 172 -10.22 1.65 -10.84
N ASP A 173 -9.34 2.65 -10.95
CA ASP A 173 -9.67 4.07 -11.05
C ASP A 173 -9.81 4.57 -12.49
N GLY A 174 -9.77 3.65 -13.47
CA GLY A 174 -9.97 3.97 -14.88
C GLY A 174 -8.73 4.53 -15.59
N VAL A 175 -7.53 4.34 -15.03
CA VAL A 175 -6.26 4.72 -15.61
C VAL A 175 -5.59 3.49 -16.22
N ARG A 176 -5.22 3.55 -17.50
CA ARG A 176 -4.53 2.45 -18.16
C ARG A 176 -3.05 2.45 -17.77
N LEU A 177 -2.61 1.41 -17.07
CA LEU A 177 -1.21 1.28 -16.66
C LEU A 177 -0.24 1.27 -17.87
N ALA A 178 -0.70 0.78 -19.02
CA ALA A 178 0.09 0.77 -20.26
C ALA A 178 0.46 2.17 -20.78
N ASP A 179 -0.22 3.23 -20.35
CA ASP A 179 0.12 4.62 -20.70
C ASP A 179 1.37 5.11 -19.92
N PHE A 180 1.84 4.32 -18.93
CA PHE A 180 2.99 4.56 -18.07
C PHE A 180 3.97 3.38 -18.18
N PRO A 181 4.81 3.33 -19.22
CA PRO A 181 5.60 2.14 -19.56
C PRO A 181 6.55 1.68 -18.47
N ARG A 182 7.11 2.60 -17.67
CA ARG A 182 8.02 2.24 -16.57
C ARG A 182 7.27 1.63 -15.39
N LEU A 183 6.07 2.15 -15.08
CA LEU A 183 5.20 1.57 -14.05
C LEU A 183 4.65 0.20 -14.52
N ALA A 184 4.32 0.06 -15.80
CA ALA A 184 3.90 -1.21 -16.38
C ALA A 184 5.01 -2.27 -16.29
N ALA A 185 6.26 -1.89 -16.58
CA ALA A 185 7.42 -2.77 -16.44
C ALA A 185 7.66 -3.17 -14.96
N HIS A 186 7.51 -2.23 -14.03
CA HIS A 186 7.59 -2.51 -12.60
C HIS A 186 6.49 -3.50 -12.16
N ASP A 187 5.24 -3.31 -12.57
CA ASP A 187 4.14 -4.22 -12.23
C ASP A 187 4.41 -5.63 -12.78
N ALA A 188 4.88 -5.74 -14.03
CA ALA A 188 5.26 -7.01 -14.63
C ALA A 188 6.37 -7.70 -13.82
N LEU A 189 7.40 -6.95 -13.39
CA LEU A 189 8.48 -7.47 -12.58
C LEU A 189 8.00 -7.89 -11.18
N MET A 190 7.15 -7.09 -10.54
CA MET A 190 6.52 -7.44 -9.26
C MET A 190 5.75 -8.77 -9.33
N ARG A 191 4.99 -9.00 -10.40
CA ARG A 191 4.22 -10.24 -10.60
C ARG A 191 5.07 -11.50 -10.72
N THR A 192 6.36 -11.38 -11.03
CA THR A 192 7.29 -12.54 -11.05
C THR A 192 7.76 -12.94 -9.64
N ARG A 193 7.57 -12.09 -8.63
CA ARG A 193 8.04 -12.36 -7.27
C ARG A 193 7.17 -13.43 -6.59
N PRO A 194 7.76 -14.42 -5.92
CA PRO A 194 7.01 -15.44 -5.18
C PRO A 194 6.08 -14.85 -4.10
N SER A 195 6.51 -13.80 -3.41
CA SER A 195 5.71 -13.06 -2.43
C SER A 195 4.42 -12.49 -3.03
N MET A 196 4.55 -11.86 -4.21
CA MET A 196 3.42 -11.32 -4.95
C MET A 196 2.44 -12.42 -5.37
N GLN A 197 2.97 -13.53 -5.89
CA GLN A 197 2.16 -14.68 -6.33
C GLN A 197 1.41 -15.35 -5.16
N ALA A 198 2.02 -15.39 -3.98
CA ALA A 198 1.37 -15.92 -2.77
C ALA A 198 0.24 -15.01 -2.26
N VAL A 199 0.41 -13.69 -2.37
CA VAL A 199 -0.51 -12.71 -1.77
C VAL A 199 -1.65 -12.34 -2.72
N LEU A 200 -1.41 -12.26 -4.02
CA LEU A 200 -2.39 -11.80 -5.00
C LEU A 200 -3.75 -12.50 -4.90
N PRO A 201 -3.85 -13.85 -4.79
CA PRO A 201 -5.14 -14.54 -4.71
C PRO A 201 -5.97 -14.20 -3.46
N LEU A 202 -5.35 -13.68 -2.41
CA LEU A 202 -6.02 -13.31 -1.15
C LEU A 202 -6.73 -11.95 -1.28
N TYR A 203 -6.40 -11.17 -2.30
CA TYR A 203 -6.88 -9.79 -2.50
C TYR A 203 -7.78 -9.61 -3.74
N ASP A 204 -7.97 -10.65 -4.54
CA ASP A 204 -8.87 -10.68 -5.71
C ASP A 204 -10.36 -10.88 -5.38
#